data_c32143a0f39f5a6811c016239f3417dd
#
_entry.id   c32143a0f39f5a6811c016239f3417dd
#
_cell.length_a   1.000
_cell.length_b   1.000
_cell.length_c   1.000
_cell.angle_alpha   90.00
_cell.angle_beta   90.00
_cell.angle_gamma   90.00
#
_symmetry.space_group_name_H-M   'P 1'
#
loop_
_entity.id
_entity.type
_entity.pdbx_description
1 polymer ?
#
loop_
_entity_poly.entity_id
_entity_poly.type
_entity_poly.pdbx_seq_one_letter_code
_entity_poly.pdbx_strand_id
1 'polypeptide(L)'
;MKNRVYLIAAVVSGALAVSGCTTNPYTGEREAGKSAIGAGLGSLVGAGIGALSSSKKDRGKGALIGAAAGAALGGGVGYYMDVQEAKLRDKMRGTGVSVTRSGDNIILNMPNNVTFDSSSATLKPAGANTLTGVAMVLKEYPKTAVNVIGYTDSTGGHDLNMR
;
A
#
# COMPACT_ATOMS: atom_id res chain seq x y z
N MET A 1 3.38 42.32 -3.13
CA MET A 1 3.13 41.22 -2.19
C MET A 1 2.56 39.96 -2.85
N LYS A 2 1.70 40.07 -3.86
CA LYS A 2 1.10 38.91 -4.56
C LYS A 2 2.16 37.98 -5.23
N ASN A 3 3.17 38.52 -5.88
CA ASN A 3 4.20 37.70 -6.57
C ASN A 3 5.09 36.88 -5.63
N ARG A 4 5.33 37.35 -4.41
CA ARG A 4 6.07 36.58 -3.37
C ARG A 4 5.29 35.38 -2.86
N VAL A 5 3.97 35.49 -2.76
CA VAL A 5 3.10 34.38 -2.36
C VAL A 5 3.07 33.29 -3.42
N TYR A 6 3.01 33.66 -4.69
CA TYR A 6 3.08 32.69 -5.80
C TYR A 6 4.42 31.97 -5.90
N LEU A 7 5.52 32.69 -5.65
CA LEU A 7 6.87 32.09 -5.61
C LEU A 7 7.00 31.09 -4.45
N ILE A 8 6.53 31.45 -3.27
CA ILE A 8 6.55 30.54 -2.11
C ILE A 8 5.66 29.30 -2.37
N ALA A 9 4.48 29.49 -2.94
CA ALA A 9 3.59 28.40 -3.30
C ALA A 9 4.20 27.46 -4.35
N ALA A 10 4.90 28.00 -5.35
CA ALA A 10 5.59 27.22 -6.37
C ALA A 10 6.78 26.42 -5.82
N VAL A 11 7.56 27.02 -4.92
CA VAL A 11 8.70 26.33 -4.25
C VAL A 11 8.22 25.23 -3.33
N VAL A 12 7.16 25.46 -2.55
CA VAL A 12 6.57 24.45 -1.64
C VAL A 12 5.97 23.30 -2.44
N SER A 13 5.24 23.57 -3.54
CA SER A 13 4.70 22.50 -4.38
C SER A 13 5.78 21.70 -5.11
N GLY A 14 6.88 22.37 -5.53
CA GLY A 14 8.03 21.68 -6.13
C GLY A 14 8.76 20.77 -5.13
N ALA A 15 8.94 21.20 -3.89
CA ALA A 15 9.59 20.42 -2.84
C ALA A 15 8.78 19.18 -2.43
N LEU A 16 7.43 19.30 -2.40
CA LEU A 16 6.54 18.17 -2.12
C LEU A 16 6.54 17.10 -3.22
N ALA A 17 6.73 17.50 -4.49
CA ALA A 17 6.79 16.56 -5.60
C ALA A 17 8.06 15.69 -5.60
N VAL A 18 9.18 16.20 -5.07
CA VAL A 18 10.47 15.48 -5.04
C VAL A 18 10.54 14.45 -3.91
N SER A 19 9.79 14.65 -2.81
CA SER A 19 9.81 13.75 -1.65
C SER A 19 8.90 12.53 -1.75
N GLY A 20 8.10 12.44 -2.82
CA GLY A 20 7.11 11.36 -3.01
C GLY A 20 7.64 10.08 -3.66
N CYS A 21 8.93 10.01 -4.01
CA CYS A 21 9.51 8.81 -4.61
C CYS A 21 10.12 7.91 -3.54
N THR A 22 9.73 6.65 -3.51
CA THR A 22 10.36 5.58 -2.73
C THR A 22 11.21 4.72 -3.66
N THR A 23 12.32 4.19 -3.14
CA THR A 23 13.14 3.24 -3.89
C THR A 23 12.65 1.84 -3.59
N ASN A 24 12.33 1.08 -4.62
CA ASN A 24 11.98 -0.33 -4.49
C ASN A 24 13.22 -1.09 -3.98
N PRO A 25 13.15 -1.73 -2.81
CA PRO A 25 14.31 -2.39 -2.22
C PRO A 25 14.78 -3.63 -3.00
N TYR A 26 13.98 -4.12 -3.96
CA TYR A 26 14.31 -5.30 -4.76
C TYR A 26 14.84 -4.96 -6.14
N THR A 27 14.30 -3.93 -6.79
CA THR A 27 14.68 -3.53 -8.16
C THR A 27 15.64 -2.35 -8.17
N GLY A 28 15.75 -1.62 -7.06
CA GLY A 28 16.52 -0.37 -6.98
C GLY A 28 15.87 0.79 -7.76
N GLU A 29 14.73 0.55 -8.40
CA GLU A 29 14.03 1.57 -9.17
C GLU A 29 13.28 2.55 -8.27
N ARG A 30 13.23 3.81 -8.68
CA ARG A 30 12.44 4.84 -8.01
C ARG A 30 10.99 4.74 -8.47
N GLU A 31 10.11 4.40 -7.55
CA GLU A 31 8.67 4.39 -7.77
C GLU A 31 8.00 5.53 -6.98
N ALA A 32 6.91 6.07 -7.51
CA ALA A 32 6.09 7.01 -6.75
C ALA A 32 5.44 6.26 -5.58
N GLY A 33 5.72 6.69 -4.36
CA GLY A 33 5.11 6.13 -3.16
C GLY A 33 3.59 6.24 -3.23
N LYS A 34 2.87 5.22 -2.76
CA LYS A 34 1.40 5.22 -2.77
C LYS A 34 0.82 6.34 -1.92
N SER A 35 1.53 6.74 -0.86
CA SER A 35 1.23 7.94 -0.08
C SER A 35 1.25 9.19 -0.94
N ALA A 36 2.21 9.33 -1.85
CA ALA A 36 2.30 10.48 -2.76
C ALA A 36 1.17 10.46 -3.80
N ILE A 37 0.86 9.29 -4.36
CA ILE A 37 -0.27 9.10 -5.30
C ILE A 37 -1.59 9.39 -4.58
N GLY A 38 -1.79 8.83 -3.39
CA GLY A 38 -2.99 9.05 -2.58
C GLY A 38 -3.17 10.52 -2.18
N ALA A 39 -2.08 11.19 -1.78
CA ALA A 39 -2.10 12.62 -1.46
C ALA A 39 -2.42 13.46 -2.71
N GLY A 40 -1.83 13.11 -3.87
CA GLY A 40 -2.09 13.80 -5.13
C GLY A 40 -3.56 13.69 -5.57
N LEU A 41 -4.09 12.48 -5.64
CA LEU A 41 -5.49 12.24 -5.99
C LEU A 41 -6.44 12.84 -4.95
N GLY A 42 -6.16 12.64 -3.66
CA GLY A 42 -6.95 13.21 -2.58
C GLY A 42 -6.99 14.73 -2.64
N SER A 43 -5.86 15.39 -2.96
CA SER A 43 -5.82 16.86 -3.09
C SER A 43 -6.66 17.36 -4.25
N LEU A 44 -6.66 16.68 -5.40
CA LEU A 44 -7.46 17.07 -6.57
C LEU A 44 -8.96 16.95 -6.28
N VAL A 45 -9.38 15.83 -5.71
CA VAL A 45 -10.79 15.59 -5.33
C VAL A 45 -11.21 16.57 -4.23
N GLY A 46 -10.38 16.74 -3.21
CA GLY A 46 -10.64 17.68 -2.11
C GLY A 46 -10.73 19.12 -2.58
N ALA A 47 -9.83 19.54 -3.51
CA ALA A 47 -9.89 20.88 -4.10
C ALA A 47 -11.19 21.11 -4.87
N GLY A 48 -11.64 20.12 -5.65
CA GLY A 48 -12.90 20.17 -6.39
C GLY A 48 -14.10 20.34 -5.46
N ILE A 49 -14.22 19.50 -4.44
CA ILE A 49 -15.29 19.56 -3.44
C ILE A 49 -15.24 20.89 -2.69
N GLY A 50 -14.06 21.31 -2.21
CA GLY A 50 -13.88 22.57 -1.50
C GLY A 50 -14.25 23.79 -2.31
N ALA A 51 -13.91 23.82 -3.62
CA ALA A 51 -14.30 24.89 -4.53
C ALA A 51 -15.81 24.94 -4.78
N LEU A 52 -16.45 23.78 -4.94
CA LEU A 52 -17.90 23.68 -5.20
C LEU A 52 -18.75 24.02 -3.98
N SER A 53 -18.27 23.67 -2.78
CA SER A 53 -18.96 23.93 -1.51
C SER A 53 -18.79 25.36 -1.01
N SER A 54 -17.87 26.14 -1.62
CA SER A 54 -17.60 27.52 -1.22
C SER A 54 -18.34 28.54 -2.06
N SER A 55 -18.61 29.71 -1.49
CA SER A 55 -19.22 30.83 -2.23
C SER A 55 -18.33 31.25 -3.40
N LYS A 56 -18.93 31.87 -4.44
CA LYS A 56 -18.18 32.30 -5.65
C LYS A 56 -16.96 33.18 -5.34
N LYS A 57 -17.01 33.95 -4.25
CA LYS A 57 -15.93 34.84 -3.80
C LYS A 57 -14.80 34.10 -3.11
N ASP A 58 -15.09 32.98 -2.44
CA ASP A 58 -14.16 32.23 -1.60
C ASP A 58 -13.76 30.86 -2.20
N ARG A 59 -14.10 30.61 -3.47
CA ARG A 59 -13.79 29.31 -4.13
C ARG A 59 -12.31 28.95 -4.09
N GLY A 60 -11.41 29.93 -4.20
CA GLY A 60 -9.98 29.69 -4.12
C GLY A 60 -9.53 29.23 -2.73
N LYS A 61 -10.11 29.81 -1.68
CA LYS A 61 -9.84 29.39 -0.29
C LYS A 61 -10.41 28.01 -0.01
N GLY A 62 -11.66 27.76 -0.46
CA GLY A 62 -12.28 26.44 -0.34
C GLY A 62 -11.51 25.36 -1.07
N ALA A 63 -11.01 25.63 -2.28
CA ALA A 63 -10.16 24.70 -3.02
C ALA A 63 -8.86 24.38 -2.27
N LEU A 64 -8.20 25.38 -1.68
CA LEU A 64 -6.96 25.17 -0.91
C LEU A 64 -7.19 24.35 0.35
N ILE A 65 -8.23 24.63 1.13
CA ILE A 65 -8.55 23.90 2.34
C ILE A 65 -8.96 22.46 1.99
N GLY A 66 -9.78 22.30 0.93
CA GLY A 66 -10.18 20.99 0.46
C GLY A 66 -9.01 20.16 -0.07
N ALA A 67 -8.08 20.80 -0.82
CA ALA A 67 -6.86 20.13 -1.29
C ALA A 67 -5.99 19.63 -0.13
N ALA A 68 -5.78 20.45 0.89
CA ALA A 68 -4.97 20.08 2.06
C ALA A 68 -5.62 18.93 2.85
N ALA A 69 -6.93 18.97 3.08
CA ALA A 69 -7.66 17.90 3.76
C ALA A 69 -7.64 16.60 2.94
N GLY A 70 -7.88 16.68 1.62
CA GLY A 70 -7.85 15.54 0.73
C GLY A 70 -6.46 14.92 0.60
N ALA A 71 -5.40 15.73 0.56
CA ALA A 71 -4.02 15.26 0.58
C ALA A 71 -3.69 14.49 1.87
N ALA A 72 -4.12 15.02 3.02
CA ALA A 72 -3.88 14.39 4.31
C ALA A 72 -4.58 13.03 4.43
N LEU A 73 -5.84 12.95 4.00
CA LEU A 73 -6.61 11.70 4.03
C LEU A 73 -6.06 10.67 3.03
N GLY A 74 -5.85 11.05 1.77
CA GLY A 74 -5.36 10.14 0.73
C GLY A 74 -3.91 9.70 0.99
N GLY A 75 -3.04 10.61 1.41
CA GLY A 75 -1.66 10.32 1.78
C GLY A 75 -1.54 9.46 3.02
N GLY A 76 -2.42 9.65 4.02
CA GLY A 76 -2.41 8.88 5.25
C GLY A 76 -2.73 7.40 5.04
N VAL A 77 -3.73 7.10 4.20
CA VAL A 77 -4.06 5.71 3.82
C VAL A 77 -2.90 5.07 3.06
N GLY A 78 -2.36 5.78 2.05
CA GLY A 78 -1.22 5.30 1.28
C GLY A 78 -0.01 5.01 2.16
N TYR A 79 0.33 5.91 3.07
CA TYR A 79 1.43 5.73 4.01
C TYR A 79 1.25 4.50 4.90
N TYR A 80 0.04 4.31 5.46
CA TYR A 80 -0.28 3.14 6.28
C TYR A 80 -0.01 1.83 5.54
N MET A 81 -0.43 1.76 4.27
CA MET A 81 -0.21 0.60 3.42
C MET A 81 1.26 0.42 3.02
N ASP A 82 1.97 1.50 2.72
CA ASP A 82 3.40 1.46 2.35
C ASP A 82 4.25 0.92 3.51
N VAL A 83 3.98 1.37 4.75
CA VAL A 83 4.69 0.89 5.95
C VAL A 83 4.35 -0.56 6.25
N GLN A 84 3.09 -0.97 6.11
CA GLN A 84 2.67 -2.37 6.28
C GLN A 84 3.37 -3.28 5.27
N GLU A 85 3.39 -2.89 4.00
CA GLU A 85 4.07 -3.63 2.94
C GLU A 85 5.57 -3.79 3.21
N ALA A 86 6.24 -2.70 3.60
CA ALA A 86 7.66 -2.72 3.92
C ALA A 86 7.96 -3.68 5.09
N LYS A 87 7.14 -3.67 6.14
CA LYS A 87 7.28 -4.60 7.28
C LYS A 87 7.06 -6.05 6.87
N LEU A 88 6.05 -6.33 6.02
CA LEU A 88 5.82 -7.67 5.51
C LEU A 88 7.01 -8.14 4.67
N ARG A 89 7.54 -7.33 3.78
CA ARG A 89 8.72 -7.67 2.98
C ARG A 89 9.93 -7.96 3.86
N ASP A 90 10.16 -7.16 4.89
CA ASP A 90 11.28 -7.37 5.81
C ASP A 90 11.13 -8.69 6.58
N LYS A 91 9.95 -8.99 7.11
CA LYS A 91 9.66 -10.25 7.81
C LYS A 91 9.70 -11.48 6.91
N MET A 92 9.34 -11.32 5.64
CA MET A 92 9.33 -12.42 4.66
C MET A 92 10.69 -12.64 3.99
N ARG A 93 11.68 -11.79 4.25
CA ARG A 93 13.02 -11.90 3.66
C ARG A 93 13.66 -13.23 4.04
N GLY A 94 14.09 -14.00 3.04
CA GLY A 94 14.74 -15.30 3.25
C GLY A 94 13.77 -16.47 3.56
N THR A 95 12.46 -16.24 3.62
CA THR A 95 11.47 -17.31 3.87
C THR A 95 10.99 -18.01 2.60
N GLY A 96 11.33 -17.50 1.41
CA GLY A 96 10.81 -17.98 0.13
C GLY A 96 9.42 -17.45 -0.23
N VAL A 97 8.81 -16.64 0.64
CA VAL A 97 7.51 -15.99 0.38
C VAL A 97 7.73 -14.69 -0.39
N SER A 98 6.99 -14.49 -1.47
CA SER A 98 6.98 -13.23 -2.20
C SER A 98 5.88 -12.30 -1.72
N VAL A 99 6.22 -11.01 -1.58
CA VAL A 99 5.29 -9.95 -1.22
C VAL A 99 5.14 -9.04 -2.42
N THR A 100 3.96 -9.05 -3.03
CA THR A 100 3.65 -8.25 -4.22
C THR A 100 2.48 -7.34 -3.92
N ARG A 101 2.56 -6.10 -4.33
CA ARG A 101 1.45 -5.17 -4.25
C ARG A 101 0.68 -5.11 -5.56
N SER A 102 -0.65 -5.20 -5.46
CA SER A 102 -1.56 -5.03 -6.59
C SER A 102 -2.67 -4.04 -6.18
N GLY A 103 -2.53 -2.79 -6.59
CA GLY A 103 -3.45 -1.72 -6.19
C GLY A 103 -3.48 -1.53 -4.67
N ASP A 104 -4.65 -1.72 -4.08
CA ASP A 104 -4.87 -1.61 -2.63
C ASP A 104 -4.72 -2.94 -1.89
N ASN A 105 -4.26 -3.99 -2.59
CA ASN A 105 -4.05 -5.30 -1.99
C ASN A 105 -2.55 -5.61 -1.88
N ILE A 106 -2.17 -6.28 -0.81
CA ILE A 106 -0.86 -6.91 -0.63
C ILE A 106 -1.05 -8.41 -0.79
N ILE A 107 -0.40 -8.99 -1.78
CA ILE A 107 -0.47 -10.42 -2.09
C ILE A 107 0.78 -11.08 -1.52
N LEU A 108 0.57 -12.03 -0.61
CA LEU A 108 1.60 -12.92 -0.10
C LEU A 108 1.48 -14.25 -0.83
N ASN A 109 2.43 -14.54 -1.71
CA ASN A 109 2.49 -15.83 -2.38
C ASN A 109 3.45 -16.75 -1.62
N MET A 110 2.91 -17.80 -1.04
CA MET A 110 3.65 -18.80 -0.27
C MET A 110 3.77 -20.09 -1.10
N PRO A 111 4.96 -20.40 -1.63
CA PRO A 111 5.15 -21.62 -2.41
C PRO A 111 4.89 -22.87 -1.57
N ASN A 112 4.34 -23.90 -2.20
CA ASN A 112 3.94 -25.14 -1.53
C ASN A 112 5.11 -25.85 -0.83
N ASN A 113 6.31 -25.82 -1.44
CA ASN A 113 7.51 -26.42 -0.87
C ASN A 113 7.96 -25.82 0.47
N VAL A 114 7.54 -24.57 0.76
CA VAL A 114 7.80 -23.89 2.04
C VAL A 114 6.71 -24.21 3.07
N THR A 115 5.47 -24.39 2.60
CA THR A 115 4.28 -24.50 3.47
C THR A 115 3.91 -25.92 3.83
N PHE A 116 3.93 -26.85 2.87
CA PHE A 116 3.43 -28.21 3.04
C PHE A 116 4.42 -29.25 2.47
N ASP A 117 4.36 -30.47 2.97
CA ASP A 117 4.97 -31.61 2.30
C ASP A 117 4.06 -32.12 1.17
N SER A 118 4.64 -32.87 0.24
CA SER A 118 3.89 -33.48 -0.87
C SER A 118 2.78 -34.37 -0.32
N SER A 119 1.58 -34.23 -0.87
CA SER A 119 0.40 -34.99 -0.44
C SER A 119 0.02 -34.81 1.05
N SER A 120 0.33 -33.66 1.63
CA SER A 120 0.07 -33.39 3.05
C SER A 120 -0.62 -32.04 3.23
N ALA A 121 -1.59 -31.99 4.14
CA ALA A 121 -2.22 -30.76 4.62
C ALA A 121 -1.58 -30.22 5.91
N THR A 122 -0.54 -30.87 6.40
CA THR A 122 0.16 -30.46 7.64
C THR A 122 1.19 -29.39 7.30
N LEU A 123 1.10 -28.24 7.98
CA LEU A 123 2.07 -27.14 7.86
C LEU A 123 3.46 -27.58 8.31
N LYS A 124 4.45 -27.30 7.49
CA LYS A 124 5.86 -27.40 7.87
C LYS A 124 6.21 -26.39 8.97
N PRO A 125 7.20 -26.67 9.82
CA PRO A 125 7.67 -25.69 10.81
C PRO A 125 8.09 -24.36 10.19
N ALA A 126 8.71 -24.39 9.00
CA ALA A 126 9.08 -23.17 8.24
C ALA A 126 7.85 -22.35 7.85
N GLY A 127 6.80 -23.03 7.34
CA GLY A 127 5.52 -22.38 7.01
C GLY A 127 4.84 -21.76 8.23
N ALA A 128 4.81 -22.50 9.35
CA ALA A 128 4.24 -22.03 10.62
C ALA A 128 5.00 -20.78 11.14
N ASN A 129 6.33 -20.78 11.10
CA ASN A 129 7.14 -19.64 11.50
C ASN A 129 6.88 -18.42 10.61
N THR A 130 6.76 -18.62 9.29
CA THR A 130 6.43 -17.59 8.33
C THR A 130 5.06 -16.96 8.62
N LEU A 131 4.04 -17.79 8.84
CA LEU A 131 2.69 -17.32 9.20
C LEU A 131 2.68 -16.56 10.53
N THR A 132 3.51 -16.97 11.49
CA THR A 132 3.68 -16.23 12.75
C THR A 132 4.24 -14.84 12.48
N GLY A 133 5.22 -14.69 11.58
CA GLY A 133 5.74 -13.40 11.14
C GLY A 133 4.67 -12.52 10.50
N VAL A 134 3.84 -13.09 9.63
CA VAL A 134 2.69 -12.39 9.02
C VAL A 134 1.71 -11.94 10.10
N ALA A 135 1.35 -12.84 11.03
CA ALA A 135 0.41 -12.53 12.11
C ALA A 135 0.89 -11.39 13.02
N MET A 136 2.19 -11.30 13.28
CA MET A 136 2.76 -10.19 14.05
C MET A 136 2.55 -8.85 13.34
N VAL A 137 2.77 -8.79 12.03
CA VAL A 137 2.53 -7.57 11.25
C VAL A 137 1.04 -7.23 11.22
N LEU A 138 0.16 -8.21 11.00
CA LEU A 138 -1.28 -7.98 10.97
C LEU A 138 -1.84 -7.47 12.30
N LYS A 139 -1.25 -7.89 13.43
CA LYS A 139 -1.62 -7.34 14.75
C LYS A 139 -1.33 -5.85 14.89
N GLU A 140 -0.27 -5.36 14.26
CA GLU A 140 0.05 -3.92 14.25
C GLU A 140 -0.89 -3.14 13.32
N TYR A 141 -1.52 -3.82 12.35
CA TYR A 141 -2.39 -3.21 11.33
C TYR A 141 -3.81 -3.78 11.38
N PRO A 142 -4.58 -3.52 12.45
CA PRO A 142 -5.88 -4.18 12.70
C PRO A 142 -6.98 -3.79 11.71
N LYS A 143 -6.77 -2.77 10.88
CA LYS A 143 -7.73 -2.35 9.84
C LYS A 143 -7.51 -3.07 8.51
N THR A 144 -6.76 -4.18 8.50
CA THR A 144 -6.47 -4.97 7.31
C THR A 144 -7.43 -6.15 7.22
N ALA A 145 -8.15 -6.26 6.10
CA ALA A 145 -8.90 -7.47 5.78
C ALA A 145 -7.94 -8.54 5.22
N VAL A 146 -8.09 -9.77 5.67
CA VAL A 146 -7.27 -10.90 5.22
C VAL A 146 -8.14 -11.89 4.47
N ASN A 147 -7.72 -12.22 3.25
CA ASN A 147 -8.31 -13.29 2.44
C ASN A 147 -7.27 -14.39 2.23
N VAL A 148 -7.58 -15.62 2.63
CA VAL A 148 -6.69 -16.77 2.49
C VAL A 148 -7.23 -17.65 1.37
N ILE A 149 -6.40 -17.88 0.35
CA ILE A 149 -6.75 -18.69 -0.81
C ILE A 149 -5.72 -19.81 -0.92
N GLY A 150 -6.19 -21.05 -0.90
CA GLY A 150 -5.38 -22.24 -1.14
C GLY A 150 -5.54 -22.73 -2.58
N TYR A 151 -4.43 -23.14 -3.19
CA TYR A 151 -4.41 -23.76 -4.49
C TYR A 151 -3.75 -25.14 -4.39
N THR A 152 -4.28 -26.11 -5.14
CA THR A 152 -3.62 -27.37 -5.40
C THR A 152 -2.76 -27.25 -6.65
N ASP A 153 -1.78 -28.15 -6.83
CA ASP A 153 -1.03 -28.22 -8.09
C ASP A 153 -1.87 -28.90 -9.20
N SER A 154 -1.31 -28.96 -10.41
CA SER A 154 -1.94 -29.59 -11.58
C SER A 154 -1.72 -31.11 -11.63
N THR A 155 -1.02 -31.68 -10.64
CA THR A 155 -0.73 -33.12 -10.58
C THR A 155 -1.83 -33.83 -9.80
N GLY A 156 -2.28 -35.00 -10.31
CA GLY A 156 -3.38 -35.78 -9.74
C GLY A 156 -4.75 -35.47 -10.36
N GLY A 157 -5.72 -36.29 -10.01
CA GLY A 157 -7.11 -36.11 -10.44
C GLY A 157 -7.84 -35.05 -9.61
N HIS A 158 -8.86 -34.43 -10.20
CA HIS A 158 -9.70 -33.40 -9.55
C HIS A 158 -10.19 -33.84 -8.17
N ASP A 159 -10.68 -35.10 -8.05
CA ASP A 159 -11.24 -35.61 -6.78
C ASP A 159 -10.19 -35.78 -5.67
N LEU A 160 -8.93 -36.01 -6.06
CA LEU A 160 -7.80 -36.09 -5.12
C LEU A 160 -7.43 -34.70 -4.61
N ASN A 161 -7.49 -33.71 -5.47
CA ASN A 161 -7.09 -32.34 -5.18
C ASN A 161 -8.15 -31.52 -4.45
N MET A 162 -9.39 -32.02 -4.38
CA MET A 162 -10.52 -31.38 -3.70
C MET A 162 -10.85 -31.99 -2.32
N ARG A 163 -10.06 -32.95 -1.86
CA ARG A 163 -10.16 -33.56 -0.50
C ARG A 163 -9.31 -32.78 0.49
#